data_333de1f58c5441981081d1daac525447
#
_entry.id   333de1f58c5441981081d1daac525447
#
_cell.length_a   1.000
_cell.length_b   1.000
_cell.length_c   1.000
_cell.angle_alpha   90.00
_cell.angle_beta   90.00
_cell.angle_gamma   90.00
#
_symmetry.space_group_name_H-M   'P 1'
#
loop_
_entity.id
_entity.type
_entity.pdbx_description
1 polymer ?
#
loop_
_entity_poly.entity_id
_entity_poly.type
_entity_poly.pdbx_seq_one_letter_code
_entity_poly.pdbx_strand_id
1 'polypeptide(L)'
;MKLASFDLYSYSLPFSRSLTLGGITLFQREGILLRLSGDDGSEGWGETAPLPGFSLESQGEAASQLHRLAGSMIGREVREDWVDPYGEFGGELDRVAPSVRFGFELAVWNLYAASSGKTLPEVVTPFPRAVLPVNGLLAGSPAEVLAEAWRMRDAGYRSIKLKVGARAVAEDVALVRALGEELGEGISLRLDANRAWDYEEAAEYVCDTVTPRSGNN
;
A
#
# COMPACT_ATOMS: atom_id res chain seq x y z
N MET A 1 -29.86 -3.10 -4.49
CA MET A 1 -29.79 -4.10 -3.41
C MET A 1 -29.60 -3.41 -2.08
N LYS A 2 -29.93 -4.07 -0.96
CA LYS A 2 -29.69 -3.56 0.39
C LYS A 2 -28.58 -4.37 1.06
N LEU A 3 -27.81 -3.74 1.93
CA LEU A 3 -26.86 -4.46 2.76
C LEU A 3 -27.63 -5.32 3.79
N ALA A 4 -27.48 -6.65 3.69
CA ALA A 4 -28.18 -7.60 4.56
C ALA A 4 -27.37 -7.94 5.81
N SER A 5 -26.07 -8.16 5.68
CA SER A 5 -25.19 -8.54 6.79
C SER A 5 -23.73 -8.19 6.51
N PHE A 6 -22.92 -8.30 7.56
CA PHE A 6 -21.45 -8.21 7.45
C PHE A 6 -20.79 -9.19 8.41
N ASP A 7 -19.58 -9.60 8.06
CA ASP A 7 -18.71 -10.43 8.89
C ASP A 7 -17.29 -9.85 8.92
N LEU A 8 -16.62 -10.03 10.06
CA LEU A 8 -15.21 -9.64 10.25
C LEU A 8 -14.37 -10.87 10.55
N TYR A 9 -13.31 -11.07 9.78
CA TYR A 9 -12.37 -12.17 9.93
C TYR A 9 -10.98 -11.63 10.23
N SER A 10 -10.50 -11.82 11.45
CA SER A 10 -9.11 -11.48 11.79
C SER A 10 -8.16 -12.52 11.22
N TYR A 11 -7.03 -12.07 10.70
CA TYR A 11 -5.96 -12.94 10.23
C TYR A 11 -4.60 -12.51 10.79
N SER A 12 -3.67 -13.46 10.85
CA SER A 12 -2.26 -13.25 11.16
C SER A 12 -1.42 -14.12 10.25
N LEU A 13 -0.56 -13.49 9.44
CA LEU A 13 0.30 -14.16 8.47
C LEU A 13 1.77 -13.92 8.84
N PRO A 14 2.56 -14.97 9.10
CA PRO A 14 3.97 -14.81 9.40
C PRO A 14 4.73 -14.27 8.20
N PHE A 15 5.66 -13.36 8.43
CA PHE A 15 6.61 -12.94 7.41
C PHE A 15 7.65 -14.03 7.18
N SER A 16 8.10 -14.20 5.95
CA SER A 16 9.26 -15.05 5.62
C SER A 16 10.58 -14.51 6.21
N ARG A 17 10.65 -13.19 6.43
CA ARG A 17 11.70 -12.46 7.13
C ARG A 17 11.06 -11.36 7.95
N SER A 18 11.59 -11.10 9.16
CA SER A 18 11.10 -9.98 9.97
C SER A 18 11.23 -8.64 9.22
N LEU A 19 10.28 -7.75 9.47
CA LEU A 19 10.23 -6.42 8.87
C LEU A 19 10.40 -5.37 9.97
N THR A 20 11.43 -4.53 9.88
CA THR A 20 11.63 -3.42 10.82
C THR A 20 11.17 -2.12 10.16
N LEU A 21 10.23 -1.43 10.82
CA LEU A 21 9.63 -0.18 10.37
C LEU A 21 9.49 0.76 11.57
N GLY A 22 9.97 2.01 11.45
CA GLY A 22 9.84 3.02 12.51
C GLY A 22 10.38 2.58 13.87
N GLY A 23 11.44 1.74 13.89
CA GLY A 23 12.01 1.19 15.13
C GLY A 23 11.26 -0.03 15.71
N ILE A 24 10.18 -0.48 15.06
CA ILE A 24 9.40 -1.65 15.48
C ILE A 24 9.73 -2.82 14.55
N THR A 25 10.06 -3.99 15.14
CA THR A 25 10.27 -5.22 14.37
C THR A 25 9.01 -6.08 14.40
N LEU A 26 8.49 -6.34 13.20
CA LEU A 26 7.29 -7.13 12.96
C LEU A 26 7.68 -8.53 12.47
N PHE A 27 7.06 -9.56 13.01
CA PHE A 27 7.26 -10.96 12.62
C PHE A 27 6.08 -11.52 11.82
N GLN A 28 4.94 -10.81 11.85
CA GLN A 28 3.71 -11.20 11.17
C GLN A 28 2.95 -9.97 10.69
N ARG A 29 2.14 -10.16 9.66
CA ARG A 29 1.15 -9.20 9.19
C ARG A 29 -0.21 -9.57 9.73
N GLU A 30 -0.82 -8.67 10.47
CA GLU A 30 -2.17 -8.83 11.00
C GLU A 30 -3.11 -7.88 10.26
N GLY A 31 -4.36 -8.32 10.15
CA GLY A 31 -5.40 -7.53 9.53
C GLY A 31 -6.79 -8.15 9.74
N ILE A 32 -7.78 -7.51 9.14
CA ILE A 32 -9.18 -7.88 9.23
C ILE A 32 -9.74 -7.86 7.80
N LEU A 33 -10.33 -8.97 7.38
CA LEU A 33 -11.15 -9.01 6.20
C LEU A 33 -12.59 -8.68 6.60
N LEU A 34 -13.16 -7.71 5.91
CA LEU A 34 -14.58 -7.36 5.99
C LEU A 34 -15.30 -8.01 4.82
N ARG A 35 -16.34 -8.81 5.10
CA ARG A 35 -17.30 -9.26 4.11
C ARG A 35 -18.59 -8.48 4.29
N LEU A 36 -19.11 -7.90 3.23
CA LEU A 36 -20.45 -7.33 3.13
C LEU A 36 -21.31 -8.24 2.26
N SER A 37 -22.54 -8.51 2.67
CA SER A 37 -23.47 -9.36 1.91
C SER A 37 -24.75 -8.59 1.57
N GLY A 38 -25.12 -8.58 0.30
CA GLY A 38 -26.35 -8.00 -0.21
C GLY A 38 -27.56 -8.93 -0.03
N ASP A 39 -28.76 -8.37 -0.02
CA ASP A 39 -30.03 -9.12 0.02
C ASP A 39 -30.32 -9.86 -1.30
N ASP A 40 -29.56 -9.60 -2.35
CA ASP A 40 -29.57 -10.31 -3.63
C ASP A 40 -28.57 -11.48 -3.69
N GLY A 41 -27.82 -11.73 -2.61
CA GLY A 41 -26.80 -12.78 -2.53
C GLY A 41 -25.42 -12.37 -3.04
N SER A 42 -25.23 -11.10 -3.47
CA SER A 42 -23.91 -10.59 -3.83
C SER A 42 -23.03 -10.40 -2.60
N GLU A 43 -21.73 -10.50 -2.78
CA GLU A 43 -20.74 -10.29 -1.71
C GLU A 43 -19.65 -9.30 -2.15
N GLY A 44 -19.20 -8.49 -1.20
CA GLY A 44 -18.06 -7.59 -1.37
C GLY A 44 -17.05 -7.76 -0.24
N TRP A 45 -15.77 -7.82 -0.59
CA TRP A 45 -14.68 -8.02 0.36
C TRP A 45 -13.75 -6.80 0.39
N GLY A 46 -13.31 -6.44 1.59
CA GLY A 46 -12.31 -5.41 1.83
C GLY A 46 -11.35 -5.83 2.93
N GLU A 47 -10.19 -5.19 2.97
CA GLU A 47 -9.15 -5.46 3.95
C GLU A 47 -8.82 -4.19 4.75
N THR A 48 -8.82 -4.32 6.06
CA THR A 48 -8.32 -3.31 7.00
C THR A 48 -7.11 -3.87 7.72
N ALA A 49 -5.96 -3.29 7.49
CA ALA A 49 -4.70 -3.80 8.02
C ALA A 49 -3.81 -2.66 8.52
N PRO A 50 -4.11 -2.07 9.69
CA PRO A 50 -3.27 -1.05 10.29
C PRO A 50 -1.83 -1.57 10.45
N LEU A 51 -0.86 -0.71 10.21
CA LEU A 51 0.55 -1.08 10.26
C LEU A 51 1.20 -0.46 11.49
N PRO A 52 1.62 -1.25 12.48
CA PRO A 52 2.30 -0.73 13.67
C PRO A 52 3.50 0.14 13.29
N GLY A 53 3.64 1.30 13.94
CA GLY A 53 4.65 2.32 13.64
C GLY A 53 4.30 3.29 12.49
N PHE A 54 3.23 3.04 11.74
CA PHE A 54 2.72 3.92 10.67
C PHE A 54 1.27 4.33 10.88
N SER A 55 0.39 3.39 11.21
CA SER A 55 -1.00 3.67 11.54
C SER A 55 -1.11 4.21 12.97
N LEU A 56 -2.08 5.08 13.19
CA LEU A 56 -2.37 5.61 14.54
C LEU A 56 -3.23 4.63 15.32
N GLU A 57 -4.11 3.92 14.64
CA GLU A 57 -5.03 2.95 15.21
C GLU A 57 -4.37 1.57 15.38
N SER A 58 -4.76 0.89 16.43
CA SER A 58 -4.51 -0.54 16.64
C SER A 58 -5.51 -1.40 15.87
N GLN A 59 -5.21 -2.70 15.73
CA GLN A 59 -6.13 -3.66 15.12
C GLN A 59 -7.46 -3.77 15.87
N GLY A 60 -7.44 -3.72 17.22
CA GLY A 60 -8.66 -3.77 18.03
C GLY A 60 -9.54 -2.52 17.84
N GLU A 61 -8.95 -1.34 17.74
CA GLU A 61 -9.67 -0.09 17.44
C GLU A 61 -10.23 -0.14 16.01
N ALA A 62 -9.47 -0.61 15.05
CA ALA A 62 -9.92 -0.79 13.68
C ALA A 62 -11.10 -1.75 13.58
N ALA A 63 -11.05 -2.91 14.25
CA ALA A 63 -12.16 -3.86 14.34
C ALA A 63 -13.43 -3.21 14.92
N SER A 64 -13.28 -2.45 16.01
CA SER A 64 -14.38 -1.74 16.66
C SER A 64 -14.99 -0.67 15.77
N GLN A 65 -14.17 0.05 15.00
CA GLN A 65 -14.64 1.05 14.05
C GLN A 65 -15.37 0.41 12.87
N LEU A 66 -14.81 -0.67 12.28
CA LEU A 66 -15.46 -1.44 11.22
C LEU A 66 -16.82 -1.98 11.65
N HIS A 67 -16.89 -2.57 12.85
CA HIS A 67 -18.14 -3.14 13.38
C HIS A 67 -19.23 -2.06 13.51
N ARG A 68 -18.91 -0.88 14.05
CA ARG A 68 -19.86 0.23 14.16
C ARG A 68 -20.28 0.75 12.80
N LEU A 69 -19.32 0.97 11.90
CA LEU A 69 -19.57 1.52 10.56
C LEU A 69 -20.45 0.58 9.73
N ALA A 70 -20.05 -0.68 9.59
CA ALA A 70 -20.80 -1.66 8.83
C ALA A 70 -22.20 -1.92 9.46
N GLY A 71 -22.27 -1.97 10.80
CA GLY A 71 -23.53 -2.13 11.53
C GLY A 71 -24.53 -0.98 11.28
N SER A 72 -24.06 0.25 11.15
CA SER A 72 -24.90 1.42 10.84
C SER A 72 -25.48 1.38 9.43
N MET A 73 -24.92 0.56 8.54
CA MET A 73 -25.30 0.46 7.14
C MET A 73 -26.29 -0.68 6.85
N ILE A 74 -26.54 -1.59 7.80
CA ILE A 74 -27.50 -2.71 7.62
C ILE A 74 -28.89 -2.18 7.25
N GLY A 75 -29.48 -2.77 6.23
CA GLY A 75 -30.81 -2.46 5.70
C GLY A 75 -30.83 -1.25 4.75
N ARG A 76 -29.74 -0.51 4.60
CA ARG A 76 -29.65 0.61 3.65
C ARG A 76 -29.41 0.10 2.24
N GLU A 77 -29.88 0.84 1.27
CA GLU A 77 -29.64 0.58 -0.16
C GLU A 77 -28.20 0.91 -0.53
N VAL A 78 -27.46 -0.09 -1.03
CA VAL A 78 -26.07 0.12 -1.48
C VAL A 78 -26.08 0.87 -2.80
N ARG A 79 -25.40 2.00 -2.83
CA ARG A 79 -25.34 2.93 -3.96
C ARG A 79 -23.90 3.26 -4.30
N GLU A 80 -23.68 3.68 -5.53
CA GLU A 80 -22.35 4.10 -6.02
C GLU A 80 -21.76 5.26 -5.21
N ASP A 81 -22.61 6.18 -4.73
CA ASP A 81 -22.21 7.33 -3.95
C ASP A 81 -21.83 7.05 -2.48
N TRP A 82 -21.92 5.81 -2.03
CA TRP A 82 -21.53 5.44 -0.67
C TRP A 82 -20.04 5.69 -0.37
N VAL A 83 -19.19 5.64 -1.38
CA VAL A 83 -17.74 5.88 -1.25
C VAL A 83 -17.30 7.23 -1.81
N ASP A 84 -18.26 8.06 -2.24
CA ASP A 84 -17.98 9.44 -2.60
C ASP A 84 -17.69 10.26 -1.32
N PRO A 85 -16.53 10.96 -1.22
CA PRO A 85 -16.20 11.81 -0.09
C PRO A 85 -17.25 12.91 0.17
N TYR A 86 -17.99 13.29 -0.85
CA TYR A 86 -19.08 14.28 -0.79
C TYR A 86 -20.48 13.64 -0.75
N GLY A 87 -20.54 12.30 -0.73
CA GLY A 87 -21.78 11.53 -0.69
C GLY A 87 -22.40 11.47 0.70
N GLU A 88 -23.49 10.70 0.80
CA GLU A 88 -24.30 10.55 2.02
C GLU A 88 -23.48 10.13 3.25
N PHE A 89 -22.43 9.34 3.07
CA PHE A 89 -21.60 8.78 4.15
C PHE A 89 -20.22 9.44 4.28
N GLY A 90 -19.89 10.46 3.50
CA GLY A 90 -18.59 11.12 3.56
C GLY A 90 -18.23 11.55 4.98
N GLY A 91 -19.17 12.15 5.71
CA GLY A 91 -18.94 12.58 7.09
C GLY A 91 -18.79 11.44 8.11
N GLU A 92 -19.29 10.24 7.85
CA GLU A 92 -19.08 9.05 8.69
C GLU A 92 -17.72 8.41 8.38
N LEU A 93 -17.34 8.39 7.11
CA LEU A 93 -16.03 7.88 6.65
C LEU A 93 -14.87 8.76 7.11
N ASP A 94 -15.07 10.07 7.23
CA ASP A 94 -14.04 10.99 7.73
C ASP A 94 -13.75 10.84 9.24
N ARG A 95 -14.62 10.15 9.97
CA ARG A 95 -14.49 9.91 11.43
C ARG A 95 -13.80 8.60 11.78
N VAL A 96 -13.49 7.77 10.80
CA VAL A 96 -12.80 6.49 11.02
C VAL A 96 -11.35 6.59 10.59
N ALA A 97 -10.52 5.69 11.11
CA ALA A 97 -9.12 5.62 10.75
C ALA A 97 -8.94 5.31 9.24
N PRO A 98 -7.84 5.79 8.62
CA PRO A 98 -7.60 5.60 7.18
C PRO A 98 -7.63 4.13 6.73
N SER A 99 -7.10 3.20 7.53
CA SER A 99 -7.14 1.77 7.20
C SER A 99 -8.55 1.20 7.24
N VAL A 100 -9.38 1.69 8.15
CA VAL A 100 -10.80 1.31 8.28
C VAL A 100 -11.59 1.84 7.10
N ARG A 101 -11.40 3.11 6.76
CA ARG A 101 -12.01 3.74 5.60
C ARG A 101 -11.70 2.96 4.33
N PHE A 102 -10.42 2.70 4.08
CA PHE A 102 -9.98 1.93 2.90
C PHE A 102 -10.64 0.55 2.81
N GLY A 103 -10.62 -0.22 3.91
CA GLY A 103 -11.21 -1.56 3.93
C GLY A 103 -12.71 -1.55 3.71
N PHE A 104 -13.42 -0.59 4.31
CA PHE A 104 -14.86 -0.45 4.13
C PHE A 104 -15.21 -0.01 2.69
N GLU A 105 -14.57 1.03 2.17
CA GLU A 105 -14.77 1.49 0.79
C GLU A 105 -14.50 0.37 -0.22
N LEU A 106 -13.42 -0.40 -0.03
CA LEU A 106 -13.09 -1.53 -0.91
C LEU A 106 -14.19 -2.60 -0.87
N ALA A 107 -14.73 -2.93 0.31
CA ALA A 107 -15.81 -3.90 0.44
C ALA A 107 -17.10 -3.40 -0.25
N VAL A 108 -17.45 -2.13 -0.11
CA VAL A 108 -18.62 -1.52 -0.77
C VAL A 108 -18.46 -1.53 -2.28
N TRP A 109 -17.31 -1.12 -2.81
CA TRP A 109 -17.03 -1.13 -4.23
C TRP A 109 -17.12 -2.55 -4.82
N ASN A 110 -16.56 -3.54 -4.13
CA ASN A 110 -16.63 -4.94 -4.56
C ASN A 110 -18.08 -5.47 -4.51
N LEU A 111 -18.84 -5.11 -3.48
CA LEU A 111 -20.25 -5.49 -3.38
C LEU A 111 -21.09 -4.88 -4.50
N TYR A 112 -20.91 -3.59 -4.78
CA TYR A 112 -21.58 -2.89 -5.88
C TYR A 112 -21.21 -3.49 -7.24
N ALA A 113 -19.94 -3.81 -7.46
CA ALA A 113 -19.47 -4.47 -8.67
C ALA A 113 -20.12 -5.85 -8.84
N ALA A 114 -20.11 -6.69 -7.79
CA ALA A 114 -20.70 -8.01 -7.81
C ALA A 114 -22.22 -7.99 -8.12
N SER A 115 -22.97 -7.08 -7.47
CA SER A 115 -24.40 -6.92 -7.71
C SER A 115 -24.74 -6.43 -9.13
N SER A 116 -23.79 -5.71 -9.75
CA SER A 116 -23.93 -5.21 -11.13
C SER A 116 -23.42 -6.20 -12.17
N GLY A 117 -22.94 -7.39 -11.77
CA GLY A 117 -22.32 -8.38 -12.65
C GLY A 117 -21.01 -7.90 -13.30
N LYS A 118 -20.29 -7.00 -12.65
CA LYS A 118 -19.04 -6.38 -13.11
C LYS A 118 -17.88 -6.73 -12.18
N THR A 119 -16.68 -6.56 -12.68
CA THR A 119 -15.47 -6.51 -11.85
C THR A 119 -15.26 -5.09 -11.30
N LEU A 120 -14.51 -4.95 -10.20
CA LEU A 120 -14.18 -3.64 -9.63
C LEU A 120 -13.53 -2.69 -10.65
N PRO A 121 -12.55 -3.10 -11.47
CA PRO A 121 -11.99 -2.22 -12.51
C PRO A 121 -13.04 -1.71 -13.51
N GLU A 122 -14.02 -2.54 -13.89
CA GLU A 122 -15.09 -2.15 -14.84
C GLU A 122 -16.11 -1.16 -14.25
N VAL A 123 -16.23 -1.13 -12.91
CA VAL A 123 -17.03 -0.10 -12.22
C VAL A 123 -16.28 1.23 -12.19
N VAL A 124 -14.96 1.20 -11.90
CA VAL A 124 -14.14 2.40 -11.77
C VAL A 124 -13.88 3.09 -13.11
N THR A 125 -13.75 2.32 -14.20
CA THR A 125 -13.47 2.88 -15.54
C THR A 125 -14.09 2.04 -16.65
N PRO A 126 -14.63 2.66 -17.71
CA PRO A 126 -15.13 1.93 -18.88
C PRO A 126 -14.03 1.23 -19.69
N PHE A 127 -12.76 1.57 -19.48
CA PHE A 127 -11.60 1.01 -20.18
C PHE A 127 -10.52 0.55 -19.21
N PRO A 128 -10.77 -0.51 -18.41
CA PRO A 128 -9.79 -1.01 -17.46
C PRO A 128 -8.57 -1.61 -18.18
N ARG A 129 -7.38 -1.32 -17.67
CA ARG A 129 -6.17 -1.97 -18.16
C ARG A 129 -6.12 -3.41 -17.67
N ALA A 130 -5.96 -4.36 -18.58
CA ALA A 130 -5.83 -5.78 -18.23
C ALA A 130 -4.47 -6.11 -17.56
N VAL A 131 -3.44 -5.29 -17.82
CA VAL A 131 -2.08 -5.48 -17.29
C VAL A 131 -1.58 -4.16 -16.74
N LEU A 132 -1.08 -4.20 -15.50
CA LEU A 132 -0.42 -3.07 -14.85
C LEU A 132 1.06 -3.39 -14.64
N PRO A 133 1.97 -2.43 -14.92
CA PRO A 133 3.38 -2.60 -14.57
C PRO A 133 3.54 -2.58 -13.05
N VAL A 134 4.41 -3.46 -12.55
CA VAL A 134 4.80 -3.50 -11.14
C VAL A 134 6.26 -3.11 -10.99
N ASN A 135 6.64 -2.58 -9.82
CA ASN A 135 8.04 -2.39 -9.50
C ASN A 135 8.56 -3.45 -8.53
N GLY A 136 9.84 -3.82 -8.69
CA GLY A 136 10.58 -4.57 -7.70
C GLY A 136 10.86 -3.74 -6.45
N LEU A 137 11.16 -4.41 -5.33
CA LEU A 137 11.54 -3.76 -4.07
C LEU A 137 12.88 -4.31 -3.59
N LEU A 138 13.87 -3.43 -3.43
CA LEU A 138 15.18 -3.73 -2.86
C LEU A 138 15.27 -3.25 -1.43
N ALA A 139 15.71 -4.13 -0.54
CA ALA A 139 16.03 -3.84 0.85
C ALA A 139 17.08 -4.84 1.35
N GLY A 140 17.89 -4.45 2.34
CA GLY A 140 18.92 -5.30 2.92
C GLY A 140 20.31 -4.66 2.91
N SER A 141 21.35 -5.44 3.07
CA SER A 141 22.74 -5.00 2.93
C SER A 141 23.06 -4.61 1.47
N PRO A 142 24.10 -3.80 1.22
CA PRO A 142 24.48 -3.43 -0.15
C PRO A 142 24.70 -4.65 -1.07
N ALA A 143 25.33 -5.70 -0.58
CA ALA A 143 25.56 -6.92 -1.37
C ALA A 143 24.27 -7.66 -1.74
N GLU A 144 23.32 -7.76 -0.79
CA GLU A 144 22.00 -8.35 -1.04
C GLU A 144 21.20 -7.50 -2.04
N VAL A 145 21.25 -6.19 -1.91
CA VAL A 145 20.59 -5.25 -2.80
C VAL A 145 21.10 -5.38 -4.24
N LEU A 146 22.41 -5.43 -4.45
CA LEU A 146 22.99 -5.60 -5.78
C LEU A 146 22.63 -6.97 -6.38
N ALA A 147 22.75 -8.04 -5.61
CA ALA A 147 22.40 -9.38 -6.07
C ALA A 147 20.91 -9.51 -6.46
N GLU A 148 20.03 -8.89 -5.68
CA GLU A 148 18.59 -8.91 -5.98
C GLU A 148 18.24 -7.99 -7.17
N ALA A 149 18.93 -6.88 -7.33
CA ALA A 149 18.74 -5.99 -8.48
C ALA A 149 19.01 -6.70 -9.81
N TRP A 150 20.06 -7.52 -9.89
CA TRP A 150 20.33 -8.32 -11.07
C TRP A 150 19.23 -9.34 -11.35
N ARG A 151 18.78 -10.05 -10.32
CA ARG A 151 17.66 -11.01 -10.47
C ARG A 151 16.39 -10.33 -10.98
N MET A 152 16.08 -9.15 -10.46
CA MET A 152 14.92 -8.37 -10.92
C MET A 152 15.08 -7.88 -12.36
N ARG A 153 16.27 -7.39 -12.73
CA ARG A 153 16.55 -6.98 -14.11
C ARG A 153 16.35 -8.16 -15.07
N ASP A 154 16.90 -9.31 -14.74
CA ASP A 154 16.84 -10.52 -15.58
C ASP A 154 15.40 -11.09 -15.62
N ALA A 155 14.61 -10.90 -14.57
CA ALA A 155 13.18 -11.20 -14.54
C ALA A 155 12.31 -10.20 -15.33
N GLY A 156 12.91 -9.13 -15.90
CA GLY A 156 12.22 -8.19 -16.78
C GLY A 156 11.59 -6.97 -16.09
N TYR A 157 11.89 -6.73 -14.82
CA TYR A 157 11.45 -5.49 -14.15
C TYR A 157 12.04 -4.27 -14.84
N ARG A 158 11.20 -3.24 -15.03
CA ARG A 158 11.57 -1.95 -15.62
C ARG A 158 11.56 -0.79 -14.62
N SER A 159 11.07 -1.05 -13.42
CA SER A 159 11.08 -0.12 -12.30
C SER A 159 11.44 -0.88 -11.04
N ILE A 160 12.39 -0.36 -10.29
CA ILE A 160 12.86 -0.96 -9.04
C ILE A 160 12.90 0.12 -7.97
N LYS A 161 12.38 -0.18 -6.78
CA LYS A 161 12.35 0.72 -5.63
C LYS A 161 13.40 0.28 -4.61
N LEU A 162 14.33 1.15 -4.26
CA LEU A 162 15.31 0.95 -3.20
C LEU A 162 14.86 1.69 -1.93
N LYS A 163 14.90 1.00 -0.80
CA LYS A 163 14.79 1.63 0.51
C LYS A 163 16.11 2.23 0.94
N VAL A 164 16.10 3.54 1.22
CA VAL A 164 17.25 4.34 1.68
C VAL A 164 16.96 4.97 3.05
N GLY A 165 17.96 5.59 3.69
CA GLY A 165 17.79 6.26 4.98
C GLY A 165 17.99 5.36 6.20
N ALA A 166 18.34 4.08 6.00
CA ALA A 166 18.76 3.19 7.08
C ALA A 166 20.27 3.19 7.32
N ARG A 167 21.03 3.85 6.44
CA ARG A 167 22.49 4.01 6.46
C ARG A 167 22.85 5.50 6.45
N ALA A 168 24.12 5.81 6.64
CA ALA A 168 24.62 7.17 6.40
C ALA A 168 24.35 7.61 4.95
N VAL A 169 24.05 8.89 4.75
CA VAL A 169 23.73 9.46 3.43
C VAL A 169 24.78 9.10 2.38
N ALA A 170 26.05 9.19 2.70
CA ALA A 170 27.15 8.87 1.79
C ALA A 170 27.16 7.38 1.35
N GLU A 171 26.76 6.46 2.23
CA GLU A 171 26.67 5.03 1.91
C GLU A 171 25.49 4.74 0.99
N ASP A 172 24.35 5.38 1.24
CA ASP A 172 23.18 5.26 0.36
C ASP A 172 23.45 5.88 -1.02
N VAL A 173 24.16 7.02 -1.09
CA VAL A 173 24.60 7.63 -2.35
C VAL A 173 25.51 6.67 -3.14
N ALA A 174 26.50 6.08 -2.47
CA ALA A 174 27.40 5.12 -3.11
C ALA A 174 26.65 3.90 -3.66
N LEU A 175 25.71 3.36 -2.89
CA LEU A 175 24.89 2.22 -3.32
C LEU A 175 24.00 2.57 -4.52
N VAL A 176 23.37 3.75 -4.53
CA VAL A 176 22.54 4.19 -5.66
C VAL A 176 23.36 4.37 -6.93
N ARG A 177 24.57 4.92 -6.82
CA ARG A 177 25.48 5.03 -7.98
C ARG A 177 25.87 3.66 -8.52
N ALA A 178 26.28 2.75 -7.65
CA ALA A 178 26.59 1.37 -8.04
C ALA A 178 25.40 0.69 -8.71
N LEU A 179 24.19 0.84 -8.18
CA LEU A 179 22.98 0.33 -8.81
C LEU A 179 22.70 0.96 -10.17
N GLY A 180 22.91 2.26 -10.33
CA GLY A 180 22.75 2.96 -11.61
C GLY A 180 23.71 2.43 -12.69
N GLU A 181 24.97 2.18 -12.32
CA GLU A 181 25.97 1.58 -13.22
C GLU A 181 25.60 0.15 -13.61
N GLU A 182 25.18 -0.65 -12.65
CA GLU A 182 24.87 -2.10 -12.85
C GLU A 182 23.56 -2.33 -13.60
N LEU A 183 22.52 -1.54 -13.31
CA LEU A 183 21.22 -1.69 -13.96
C LEU A 183 21.20 -1.09 -15.36
N GLY A 184 22.03 -0.07 -15.62
CA GLY A 184 22.12 0.60 -16.89
C GLY A 184 20.86 1.39 -17.28
N GLU A 185 20.84 1.87 -18.52
CA GLU A 185 19.69 2.58 -19.08
C GLU A 185 18.49 1.64 -19.28
N GLY A 186 17.29 2.14 -19.02
CA GLY A 186 16.03 1.41 -19.27
C GLY A 186 15.39 0.80 -18.03
N ILE A 187 16.03 0.91 -16.85
CA ILE A 187 15.41 0.60 -15.56
C ILE A 187 15.29 1.88 -14.74
N SER A 188 14.08 2.21 -14.33
CA SER A 188 13.80 3.34 -13.44
C SER A 188 14.09 2.96 -12.00
N LEU A 189 15.09 3.57 -11.38
CA LEU A 189 15.37 3.42 -9.96
C LEU A 189 14.56 4.46 -9.16
N ARG A 190 13.72 3.98 -8.24
CA ARG A 190 12.92 4.79 -7.32
C ARG A 190 13.50 4.67 -5.92
N LEU A 191 13.61 5.78 -5.21
CA LEU A 191 14.20 5.85 -3.88
C LEU A 191 13.12 6.21 -2.86
N ASP A 192 13.14 5.53 -1.71
CA ASP A 192 12.16 5.74 -0.65
C ASP A 192 12.84 5.73 0.72
N ALA A 193 12.98 6.92 1.30
CA ALA A 193 13.56 7.12 2.62
C ALA A 193 12.57 6.86 3.76
N ASN A 194 11.29 6.68 3.51
CA ASN A 194 10.25 6.45 4.53
C ASN A 194 10.30 7.45 5.70
N ARG A 195 10.51 8.73 5.43
CA ARG A 195 10.65 9.81 6.43
C ARG A 195 11.88 9.66 7.35
N ALA A 196 12.92 8.95 6.90
CA ALA A 196 14.14 8.76 7.67
C ALA A 196 15.04 10.02 7.70
N TRP A 197 14.89 10.90 6.71
CA TRP A 197 15.71 12.11 6.56
C TRP A 197 14.94 13.37 6.97
N ASP A 198 15.67 14.33 7.52
CA ASP A 198 15.23 15.72 7.59
C ASP A 198 15.43 16.43 6.24
N TYR A 199 15.15 17.75 6.22
CA TYR A 199 15.26 18.52 4.98
C TYR A 199 16.71 18.65 4.48
N GLU A 200 17.67 18.86 5.40
CA GLU A 200 19.08 19.04 5.06
C GLU A 200 19.70 17.75 4.53
N GLU A 201 19.44 16.64 5.19
CA GLU A 201 19.87 15.31 4.74
C GLU A 201 19.27 14.95 3.36
N ALA A 202 17.99 15.23 3.15
CA ALA A 202 17.33 14.99 1.88
C ALA A 202 17.92 15.87 0.76
N ALA A 203 18.23 17.14 1.04
CA ALA A 203 18.82 18.06 0.09
C ALA A 203 20.25 17.64 -0.27
N GLU A 204 21.08 17.27 0.70
CA GLU A 204 22.42 16.74 0.49
C GLU A 204 22.38 15.49 -0.41
N TYR A 205 21.51 14.55 -0.09
CA TYR A 205 21.34 13.33 -0.87
C TYR A 205 20.99 13.60 -2.34
N VAL A 206 20.02 14.49 -2.60
CA VAL A 206 19.60 14.86 -3.96
C VAL A 206 20.76 15.53 -4.72
N CYS A 207 21.48 16.47 -4.10
CA CYS A 207 22.64 17.12 -4.71
C CYS A 207 23.72 16.09 -5.10
N ASP A 208 23.98 15.13 -4.22
CA ASP A 208 25.03 14.14 -4.44
C ASP A 208 24.63 13.02 -5.44
N THR A 209 23.36 12.70 -5.56
CA THR A 209 22.89 11.65 -6.49
C THR A 209 22.60 12.17 -7.89
N VAL A 210 22.08 13.40 -8.02
CA VAL A 210 21.64 13.97 -9.30
C VAL A 210 22.75 14.76 -10.00
N THR A 211 23.67 15.36 -9.23
CA THR A 211 24.79 16.14 -9.82
C THR A 211 25.94 15.21 -10.18
N PRO A 212 26.33 15.06 -11.45
CA PRO A 212 27.60 14.41 -11.79
C PRO A 212 28.70 15.20 -11.10
N ARG A 213 29.51 14.57 -10.25
CA ARG A 213 30.76 15.22 -9.82
C ARG A 213 31.52 15.52 -11.08
N SER A 214 31.62 16.81 -11.43
CA SER A 214 32.58 17.27 -12.42
C SER A 214 33.93 16.71 -12.01
N GLY A 215 34.45 15.77 -12.80
CA GLY A 215 35.76 15.17 -12.55
C GLY A 215 36.81 16.27 -12.47
N ASN A 216 37.47 16.39 -11.36
CA ASN A 216 38.75 17.07 -11.30
C ASN A 216 39.73 16.21 -12.07
N ASN A 217 40.13 16.70 -13.24
CA ASN A 217 41.36 16.30 -13.92
C ASN A 217 42.56 16.61 -13.04
#